data_9458affa57b5d3c6fe0d5e8401e5d37d
#
_entry.id   9458affa57b5d3c6fe0d5e8401e5d37d
#
_cell.length_a   1.000
_cell.length_b   1.000
_cell.length_c   1.000
_cell.angle_alpha   90.00
_cell.angle_beta   90.00
_cell.angle_gamma   90.00
#
_symmetry.space_group_name_H-M   'P 1'
#
loop_
_entity.id
_entity.type
_entity.pdbx_description
1 polymer ?
#
loop_
_entity_poly.entity_id
_entity_poly.type
_entity_poly.pdbx_seq_one_letter_code
_entity_poly.pdbx_strand_id
1 'polypeptide(L)'
;MKDKISMPLIEAMLQYKSEDVYPLHTPGHKGGRGMQRLLRQELGASVQMDVSLMSELDDIHEPETYIKEAQELAAQTYGSDACFWAVNGTSQAIHAMLLTALNPGEKLLLPRNAHRSVAGGLVLGGIEAVYLQPEYQPEFGIQMQVTVQQIETALAQDSKIKAVLLTSPNYYGVAADVQTIADCCHAHNAVLLVDEAHGPHLGFSELLPPSALQCGADACAQSTHKILGAMTQCSMLQVQGARLDLQRAADVMSILTTTSPNYLLMASLDAARAQVQAYGGEMAAAAVQAAAKLRSLCAAYSGLRVMEAADCGGLQLDTTKVTVNFAAWGYTGVEVGELFREARVAVELVDAYNVLFLVTYADVTTDYDEALARIAAVLDKMQAQKRAPLQLAAAAQVPQTQAVLPLRDVFYRAKRAVPLAQAVGKICGEQVSFYPPGIPVLLPGELVTEEIIAYCQAQKELGLPVSGPADSSLQTIRIIAD
;
A
#
# COMPACT_ATOMS: atom_id res chain seq x y z
N MET A 1 -22.51 26.22 -15.60
CA MET A 1 -22.38 25.73 -14.24
C MET A 1 -21.90 24.32 -14.39
N LYS A 2 -20.70 23.98 -13.85
CA LYS A 2 -20.34 22.55 -13.71
C LYS A 2 -21.43 21.95 -12.84
N ASP A 3 -22.05 20.86 -13.27
CA ASP A 3 -23.09 20.20 -12.51
C ASP A 3 -22.57 19.93 -11.10
N LYS A 4 -23.40 20.19 -10.09
CA LYS A 4 -23.02 19.94 -8.68
C LYS A 4 -22.77 18.44 -8.54
N ILE A 5 -21.53 18.06 -8.27
CA ILE A 5 -21.19 16.66 -8.08
C ILE A 5 -21.77 16.20 -6.76
N SER A 6 -22.56 15.12 -6.81
CA SER A 6 -23.24 14.57 -5.65
C SER A 6 -22.21 13.98 -4.67
N MET A 7 -22.40 14.25 -3.38
CA MET A 7 -21.71 13.64 -2.24
C MET A 7 -22.76 13.13 -1.26
N PRO A 8 -23.43 12.01 -1.58
CA PRO A 8 -24.65 11.59 -0.89
C PRO A 8 -24.49 11.47 0.62
N LEU A 9 -23.41 10.84 1.10
CA LEU A 9 -23.21 10.65 2.54
C LEU A 9 -22.88 11.99 3.24
N ILE A 10 -22.01 12.81 2.67
CA ILE A 10 -21.69 14.12 3.26
C ILE A 10 -22.93 15.00 3.32
N GLU A 11 -23.74 15.04 2.26
CA GLU A 11 -24.96 15.84 2.22
C GLU A 11 -25.97 15.36 3.27
N ALA A 12 -26.14 14.06 3.44
CA ALA A 12 -26.98 13.48 4.50
C ALA A 12 -26.48 13.82 5.90
N MET A 13 -25.17 13.70 6.15
CA MET A 13 -24.56 14.05 7.44
C MET A 13 -24.69 15.52 7.78
N LEU A 14 -24.58 16.43 6.80
CA LEU A 14 -24.77 17.86 6.99
C LEU A 14 -26.24 18.18 7.24
N GLN A 15 -27.16 17.51 6.57
CA GLN A 15 -28.60 17.64 6.85
C GLN A 15 -28.91 17.21 8.29
N TYR A 16 -28.50 15.99 8.69
CA TYR A 16 -28.70 15.49 10.06
C TYR A 16 -28.13 16.46 11.11
N LYS A 17 -26.93 16.98 10.88
CA LYS A 17 -26.33 17.99 11.75
C LYS A 17 -27.20 19.26 11.88
N SER A 18 -27.88 19.68 10.80
CA SER A 18 -28.71 20.87 10.79
C SER A 18 -30.04 20.71 11.54
N GLU A 19 -30.51 19.49 11.76
CA GLU A 19 -31.73 19.16 12.49
C GLU A 19 -31.60 19.32 14.00
N ASP A 20 -30.36 19.53 14.52
CA ASP A 20 -30.02 19.75 15.93
C ASP A 20 -30.63 18.70 16.88
N VAL A 21 -30.63 17.42 16.44
CA VAL A 21 -31.17 16.30 17.20
C VAL A 21 -30.37 16.09 18.47
N TYR A 22 -31.04 15.99 19.65
CA TYR A 22 -30.35 15.70 20.90
C TYR A 22 -29.99 14.22 20.98
N PRO A 23 -28.67 13.84 20.96
CA PRO A 23 -28.26 12.46 20.85
C PRO A 23 -28.32 11.71 22.21
N LEU A 24 -29.34 10.89 22.42
CA LEU A 24 -29.39 9.93 23.52
C LEU A 24 -28.80 8.54 23.13
N HIS A 25 -28.12 8.49 22.01
CA HIS A 25 -27.42 7.31 21.45
C HIS A 25 -25.89 7.50 21.48
N THR A 26 -25.13 6.49 21.04
CA THR A 26 -23.67 6.56 20.81
C THR A 26 -23.37 7.55 19.66
N PRO A 27 -22.16 8.15 19.60
CA PRO A 27 -21.02 8.02 20.51
C PRO A 27 -21.20 8.73 21.87
N GLY A 28 -20.45 8.27 22.88
CA GLY A 28 -20.55 8.78 24.26
C GLY A 28 -20.19 10.26 24.45
N HIS A 29 -19.44 10.86 23.52
CA HIS A 29 -19.07 12.29 23.57
C HIS A 29 -20.22 13.24 23.17
N LYS A 30 -21.34 12.72 22.64
CA LYS A 30 -22.57 13.50 22.39
C LYS A 30 -22.33 14.82 21.61
N GLY A 31 -21.83 14.68 20.36
CA GLY A 31 -21.47 15.83 19.52
C GLY A 31 -20.34 16.68 20.11
N GLY A 32 -19.42 16.05 20.84
CA GLY A 32 -18.25 16.69 21.46
C GLY A 32 -18.48 17.29 22.84
N ARG A 33 -19.72 17.28 23.39
CA ARG A 33 -19.99 17.83 24.72
C ARG A 33 -19.23 17.11 25.84
N GLY A 34 -19.08 15.79 25.74
CA GLY A 34 -18.35 14.94 26.68
C GLY A 34 -16.87 14.73 26.34
N MET A 35 -16.37 15.37 25.28
CA MET A 35 -14.99 15.23 24.85
C MET A 35 -14.05 16.12 25.67
N GLN A 36 -12.80 15.66 25.85
CA GLN A 36 -11.74 16.44 26.49
C GLN A 36 -11.55 17.78 25.76
N ARG A 37 -11.41 18.87 26.52
CA ARG A 37 -11.47 20.25 26.01
C ARG A 37 -10.47 20.52 24.88
N LEU A 38 -9.20 20.12 25.05
CA LEU A 38 -8.16 20.36 24.03
C LEU A 38 -8.50 19.64 22.72
N LEU A 39 -8.85 18.36 22.79
CA LEU A 39 -9.21 17.57 21.61
C LEU A 39 -10.44 18.15 20.90
N ARG A 40 -11.46 18.58 21.66
CA ARG A 40 -12.64 19.20 21.08
C ARG A 40 -12.32 20.53 20.37
N GLN A 41 -11.41 21.33 20.93
CA GLN A 41 -10.96 22.59 20.31
C GLN A 41 -10.25 22.34 18.98
N GLU A 42 -9.35 21.34 18.94
CA GLU A 42 -8.60 21.00 17.73
C GLU A 42 -9.49 20.39 16.63
N LEU A 43 -10.44 19.51 17.00
CA LEU A 43 -11.37 18.93 16.03
C LEU A 43 -12.45 19.93 15.52
N GLY A 44 -12.75 20.96 16.31
CA GLY A 44 -13.70 22.00 15.94
C GLY A 44 -15.10 21.46 15.63
N ALA A 45 -15.70 21.94 14.55
CA ALA A 45 -17.06 21.58 14.14
C ALA A 45 -17.18 20.15 13.59
N SER A 46 -16.09 19.52 13.21
CA SER A 46 -16.11 18.16 12.62
C SER A 46 -16.58 17.10 13.61
N VAL A 47 -16.35 17.31 14.92
CA VAL A 47 -16.79 16.40 15.97
C VAL A 47 -18.32 16.18 16.01
N GLN A 48 -19.09 17.12 15.48
CA GLN A 48 -20.55 16.97 15.37
C GLN A 48 -20.98 16.01 14.25
N MET A 49 -20.06 15.69 13.33
CA MET A 49 -20.26 14.72 12.26
C MET A 49 -19.76 13.31 12.66
N ASP A 50 -19.15 13.17 13.85
CA ASP A 50 -18.80 11.85 14.37
C ASP A 50 -20.04 11.23 15.02
N VAL A 51 -20.73 10.43 14.25
CA VAL A 51 -22.01 9.76 14.57
C VAL A 51 -21.82 8.25 14.54
N SER A 52 -22.83 7.51 14.95
CA SER A 52 -22.83 6.03 14.90
C SER A 52 -23.75 5.55 13.78
N LEU A 53 -23.85 4.23 13.62
CA LEU A 53 -24.85 3.60 12.75
C LEU A 53 -26.26 4.09 13.14
N MET A 54 -26.96 4.65 12.17
CA MET A 54 -28.28 5.22 12.34
C MET A 54 -29.06 5.02 11.04
N SER A 55 -30.35 4.71 11.16
CA SER A 55 -31.25 4.55 10.01
C SER A 55 -31.29 5.79 9.12
N GLU A 56 -31.07 6.98 9.70
CA GLU A 56 -31.07 8.26 9.00
C GLU A 56 -29.83 8.49 8.13
N LEU A 57 -28.75 7.71 8.33
CA LEU A 57 -27.47 7.89 7.63
C LEU A 57 -26.98 6.65 6.88
N ASP A 58 -27.79 5.60 6.84
CA ASP A 58 -27.48 4.31 6.22
C ASP A 58 -26.51 3.43 7.04
N ASP A 59 -26.38 2.16 6.67
CA ASP A 59 -25.53 1.16 7.30
C ASP A 59 -24.54 0.57 6.28
N ILE A 60 -23.24 0.65 6.57
CA ILE A 60 -22.21 0.11 5.67
C ILE A 60 -22.27 -1.43 5.55
N HIS A 61 -22.88 -2.13 6.50
CA HIS A 61 -23.05 -3.58 6.46
C HIS A 61 -24.17 -4.03 5.52
N GLU A 62 -25.21 -3.20 5.39
CA GLU A 62 -26.39 -3.40 4.52
C GLU A 62 -26.77 -2.04 3.89
N PRO A 63 -25.92 -1.49 2.98
CA PRO A 63 -26.16 -0.16 2.44
C PRO A 63 -27.38 -0.14 1.52
N GLU A 64 -28.32 0.74 1.80
CA GLU A 64 -29.58 0.86 1.07
C GLU A 64 -29.78 2.25 0.43
N THR A 65 -29.17 3.30 1.00
CA THR A 65 -29.41 4.70 0.61
C THR A 65 -28.11 5.45 0.31
N TYR A 66 -27.64 6.31 1.20
CA TYR A 66 -26.54 7.25 0.94
C TYR A 66 -25.17 6.57 0.76
N ILE A 67 -24.87 5.54 1.57
CA ILE A 67 -23.62 4.78 1.44
C ILE A 67 -23.66 3.97 0.15
N LYS A 68 -24.80 3.33 -0.14
CA LYS A 68 -25.01 2.60 -1.40
C LYS A 68 -24.79 3.49 -2.60
N GLU A 69 -25.49 4.63 -2.65
CA GLU A 69 -25.37 5.60 -3.76
C GLU A 69 -23.92 6.08 -3.91
N ALA A 70 -23.23 6.40 -2.81
CA ALA A 70 -21.86 6.85 -2.85
C ALA A 70 -20.89 5.75 -3.32
N GLN A 71 -21.11 4.47 -2.94
CA GLN A 71 -20.33 3.34 -3.44
C GLN A 71 -20.61 3.05 -4.92
N GLU A 72 -21.85 3.17 -5.38
CA GLU A 72 -22.22 3.04 -6.80
C GLU A 72 -21.57 4.15 -7.65
N LEU A 73 -21.57 5.39 -7.16
CA LEU A 73 -20.87 6.51 -7.79
C LEU A 73 -19.34 6.27 -7.81
N ALA A 74 -18.78 5.65 -6.77
CA ALA A 74 -17.37 5.27 -6.76
C ALA A 74 -17.08 4.19 -7.80
N ALA A 75 -17.89 3.15 -7.89
CA ALA A 75 -17.78 2.12 -8.91
C ALA A 75 -17.80 2.72 -10.32
N GLN A 76 -18.76 3.62 -10.61
CA GLN A 76 -18.83 4.32 -11.88
C GLN A 76 -17.59 5.17 -12.16
N THR A 77 -17.07 5.88 -11.14
CA THR A 77 -15.91 6.76 -11.27
C THR A 77 -14.64 6.00 -11.61
N TYR A 78 -14.48 4.80 -11.02
CA TYR A 78 -13.30 3.94 -11.23
C TYR A 78 -13.48 2.90 -12.34
N GLY A 79 -14.71 2.74 -12.88
CA GLY A 79 -15.02 1.78 -13.93
C GLY A 79 -15.10 0.33 -13.45
N SER A 80 -15.50 0.10 -12.20
CA SER A 80 -15.77 -1.23 -11.63
C SER A 80 -17.26 -1.56 -11.65
N ASP A 81 -17.60 -2.85 -11.44
CA ASP A 81 -18.99 -3.31 -11.27
C ASP A 81 -19.48 -3.08 -9.84
N ALA A 82 -18.57 -3.10 -8.86
CA ALA A 82 -18.86 -2.79 -7.47
C ALA A 82 -17.65 -2.16 -6.77
N CYS A 83 -17.94 -1.23 -5.87
CA CYS A 83 -16.97 -0.62 -4.97
C CYS A 83 -17.41 -0.83 -3.52
N PHE A 84 -16.52 -1.33 -2.68
CA PHE A 84 -16.73 -1.48 -1.24
C PHE A 84 -15.76 -0.59 -0.48
N TRP A 85 -16.27 0.19 0.46
CA TRP A 85 -15.44 1.05 1.29
C TRP A 85 -14.81 0.28 2.44
N ALA A 86 -13.51 0.46 2.63
CA ALA A 86 -12.74 -0.11 3.72
C ALA A 86 -12.25 1.01 4.65
N VAL A 87 -12.78 1.03 5.86
CA VAL A 87 -12.43 2.03 6.89
C VAL A 87 -11.42 1.51 7.91
N ASN A 88 -10.81 0.36 7.61
CA ASN A 88 -9.70 -0.21 8.37
C ASN A 88 -8.46 -0.41 7.48
N GLY A 89 -8.25 0.53 6.55
CA GLY A 89 -7.12 0.55 5.64
C GLY A 89 -7.20 -0.49 4.53
N THR A 90 -6.26 -0.40 3.60
CA THR A 90 -6.14 -1.35 2.49
C THR A 90 -5.85 -2.78 2.98
N SER A 91 -5.36 -2.96 4.21
CA SER A 91 -5.25 -4.30 4.81
C SER A 91 -6.59 -5.00 4.86
N GLN A 92 -7.69 -4.31 5.24
CA GLN A 92 -9.05 -4.85 5.19
C GLN A 92 -9.45 -5.19 3.76
N ALA A 93 -9.25 -4.30 2.81
CA ALA A 93 -9.58 -4.51 1.40
C ALA A 93 -8.81 -5.71 0.80
N ILE A 94 -7.51 -5.86 1.11
CA ILE A 94 -6.70 -7.00 0.69
C ILE A 94 -7.20 -8.30 1.30
N HIS A 95 -7.50 -8.31 2.61
CA HIS A 95 -8.08 -9.50 3.24
C HIS A 95 -9.41 -9.88 2.58
N ALA A 96 -10.30 -8.91 2.36
CA ALA A 96 -11.56 -9.13 1.68
C ALA A 96 -11.38 -9.68 0.26
N MET A 97 -10.50 -9.09 -0.52
CA MET A 97 -10.18 -9.52 -1.86
C MET A 97 -9.73 -10.99 -1.90
N LEU A 98 -8.83 -11.39 -1.01
CA LEU A 98 -8.34 -12.77 -0.92
C LEU A 98 -9.43 -13.76 -0.47
N LEU A 99 -10.22 -13.41 0.55
CA LEU A 99 -11.31 -14.26 1.06
C LEU A 99 -12.49 -14.36 0.07
N THR A 100 -12.66 -13.36 -0.79
CA THR A 100 -13.65 -13.40 -1.88
C THR A 100 -13.18 -14.35 -2.98
N ALA A 101 -11.91 -14.29 -3.35
CA ALA A 101 -11.38 -15.00 -4.52
C ALA A 101 -11.06 -16.47 -4.24
N LEU A 102 -10.70 -16.83 -3.00
CA LEU A 102 -10.10 -18.13 -2.69
C LEU A 102 -10.82 -18.84 -1.54
N ASN A 103 -10.82 -20.17 -1.62
CA ASN A 103 -11.28 -21.06 -0.57
C ASN A 103 -10.09 -21.62 0.23
N PRO A 104 -10.32 -22.12 1.47
CA PRO A 104 -9.28 -22.78 2.25
C PRO A 104 -8.63 -23.95 1.48
N GLY A 105 -7.29 -23.99 1.45
CA GLY A 105 -6.50 -25.00 0.73
C GLY A 105 -6.29 -24.72 -0.76
N GLU A 106 -6.90 -23.68 -1.31
CA GLU A 106 -6.53 -23.18 -2.64
C GLU A 106 -5.26 -22.35 -2.58
N LYS A 107 -4.59 -22.18 -3.73
CA LYS A 107 -3.30 -21.51 -3.82
C LYS A 107 -3.40 -20.12 -4.43
N LEU A 108 -2.68 -19.19 -3.81
CA LEU A 108 -2.41 -17.85 -4.31
C LEU A 108 -0.97 -17.78 -4.84
N LEU A 109 -0.80 -17.40 -6.11
CA LEU A 109 0.49 -17.04 -6.68
C LEU A 109 0.76 -15.56 -6.44
N LEU A 110 1.91 -15.22 -5.87
CA LEU A 110 2.20 -13.83 -5.49
C LEU A 110 3.70 -13.53 -5.50
N PRO A 111 4.10 -12.25 -5.72
CA PRO A 111 5.49 -11.85 -5.61
C PRO A 111 5.97 -11.88 -4.14
N ARG A 112 7.27 -12.20 -3.95
CA ARG A 112 7.88 -12.27 -2.62
C ARG A 112 7.93 -10.91 -1.92
N ASN A 113 7.85 -9.82 -2.66
CA ASN A 113 7.80 -8.44 -2.16
C ASN A 113 6.38 -7.91 -1.91
N ALA A 114 5.37 -8.78 -1.83
CA ALA A 114 4.01 -8.39 -1.47
C ALA A 114 3.95 -7.80 -0.05
N HIS A 115 3.01 -6.89 0.15
CA HIS A 115 2.83 -6.22 1.45
C HIS A 115 2.44 -7.22 2.55
N ARG A 116 2.90 -6.95 3.78
CA ARG A 116 2.65 -7.80 4.97
C ARG A 116 1.17 -8.16 5.23
N SER A 117 0.23 -7.33 4.78
CA SER A 117 -1.21 -7.59 4.92
C SER A 117 -1.64 -8.85 4.17
N VAL A 118 -0.98 -9.19 3.07
CA VAL A 118 -1.27 -10.41 2.32
C VAL A 118 -1.06 -11.65 3.20
N ALA A 119 0.02 -11.69 3.98
CA ALA A 119 0.26 -12.78 4.93
C ALA A 119 -0.89 -12.94 5.95
N GLY A 120 -1.47 -11.81 6.42
CA GLY A 120 -2.66 -11.82 7.26
C GLY A 120 -3.86 -12.48 6.56
N GLY A 121 -4.12 -12.13 5.30
CA GLY A 121 -5.18 -12.71 4.48
C GLY A 121 -4.99 -14.22 4.25
N LEU A 122 -3.76 -14.67 4.01
CA LEU A 122 -3.43 -16.10 3.88
C LEU A 122 -3.74 -16.88 5.16
N VAL A 123 -3.42 -16.32 6.33
CA VAL A 123 -3.74 -16.93 7.63
C VAL A 123 -5.25 -17.00 7.84
N LEU A 124 -5.97 -15.90 7.60
CA LEU A 124 -7.43 -15.84 7.78
C LEU A 124 -8.16 -16.81 6.85
N GLY A 125 -7.80 -16.82 5.58
CA GLY A 125 -8.44 -17.66 4.56
C GLY A 125 -7.98 -19.12 4.56
N GLY A 126 -6.87 -19.46 5.23
CA GLY A 126 -6.27 -20.80 5.10
C GLY A 126 -5.78 -21.06 3.68
N ILE A 127 -5.29 -20.01 3.01
CA ILE A 127 -4.83 -20.02 1.63
C ILE A 127 -3.35 -20.39 1.60
N GLU A 128 -2.96 -21.24 0.67
CA GLU A 128 -1.56 -21.62 0.46
C GLU A 128 -0.86 -20.62 -0.46
N ALA A 129 0.35 -20.19 -0.11
CA ALA A 129 1.14 -19.26 -0.90
C ALA A 129 2.09 -19.99 -1.85
N VAL A 130 2.16 -19.53 -3.10
CA VAL A 130 3.22 -19.84 -4.07
C VAL A 130 3.95 -18.55 -4.40
N TYR A 131 5.22 -18.44 -3.99
CA TYR A 131 5.98 -17.21 -4.14
C TYR A 131 6.78 -17.17 -5.43
N LEU A 132 6.72 -16.04 -6.13
CA LEU A 132 7.59 -15.70 -7.24
C LEU A 132 8.63 -14.66 -6.79
N GLN A 133 9.86 -14.81 -7.28
CA GLN A 133 10.91 -13.83 -7.04
C GLN A 133 10.79 -12.71 -8.07
N PRO A 134 10.58 -11.44 -7.66
CA PRO A 134 10.57 -10.31 -8.56
C PRO A 134 11.93 -10.09 -9.23
N GLU A 135 11.91 -9.46 -10.40
CA GLU A 135 13.12 -8.94 -11.02
C GLU A 135 13.82 -7.93 -10.09
N TYR A 136 15.13 -7.77 -10.26
CA TYR A 136 15.95 -6.89 -9.43
C TYR A 136 16.62 -5.82 -10.27
N GLN A 137 16.53 -4.55 -9.83
CA GLN A 137 17.21 -3.41 -10.45
C GLN A 137 18.50 -3.09 -9.66
N PRO A 138 19.68 -3.53 -10.15
CA PRO A 138 20.90 -3.46 -9.39
C PRO A 138 21.41 -2.05 -9.14
N GLU A 139 21.10 -1.09 -10.03
CA GLU A 139 21.57 0.29 -9.91
C GLU A 139 20.84 1.11 -8.85
N PHE A 140 19.66 0.64 -8.45
CA PHE A 140 18.89 1.22 -7.34
C PHE A 140 18.85 0.28 -6.11
N GLY A 141 19.22 -0.99 -6.28
CA GLY A 141 19.15 -1.96 -5.19
C GLY A 141 17.73 -2.34 -4.77
N ILE A 142 16.77 -2.35 -5.71
CA ILE A 142 15.35 -2.57 -5.44
C ILE A 142 14.77 -3.76 -6.20
N GLN A 143 13.73 -4.37 -5.61
CA GLN A 143 12.91 -5.37 -6.28
C GLN A 143 11.87 -4.69 -7.16
N MET A 144 11.72 -5.20 -8.38
CA MET A 144 10.82 -4.68 -9.41
C MET A 144 9.50 -5.46 -9.41
N GLN A 145 9.08 -5.93 -10.58
CA GLN A 145 7.87 -6.72 -10.79
C GLN A 145 8.23 -8.17 -11.15
N VAL A 146 7.28 -9.07 -11.03
CA VAL A 146 7.37 -10.42 -11.59
C VAL A 146 7.02 -10.38 -13.08
N THR A 147 7.57 -11.33 -13.85
CA THR A 147 7.33 -11.40 -15.28
C THR A 147 6.12 -12.26 -15.62
N VAL A 148 5.49 -12.00 -16.78
CA VAL A 148 4.41 -12.83 -17.32
C VAL A 148 4.86 -14.29 -17.45
N GLN A 149 6.09 -14.52 -17.93
CA GLN A 149 6.63 -15.86 -18.11
C GLN A 149 6.75 -16.66 -16.81
N GLN A 150 7.11 -16.01 -15.70
CA GLN A 150 7.14 -16.65 -14.39
C GLN A 150 5.72 -17.07 -13.95
N ILE A 151 4.74 -16.21 -14.18
CA ILE A 151 3.33 -16.46 -13.84
C ILE A 151 2.78 -17.60 -14.70
N GLU A 152 2.96 -17.55 -16.02
CA GLU A 152 2.50 -18.59 -16.95
C GLU A 152 3.10 -19.96 -16.59
N THR A 153 4.40 -19.99 -16.31
CA THR A 153 5.10 -21.23 -15.92
C THR A 153 4.48 -21.82 -14.64
N ALA A 154 4.22 -20.99 -13.63
CA ALA A 154 3.62 -21.45 -12.37
C ALA A 154 2.19 -21.95 -12.55
N LEU A 155 1.35 -21.22 -13.29
CA LEU A 155 -0.03 -21.59 -13.59
C LEU A 155 -0.13 -22.88 -14.39
N ALA A 156 0.78 -23.10 -15.35
CA ALA A 156 0.85 -24.33 -16.14
C ALA A 156 1.26 -25.55 -15.30
N GLN A 157 2.08 -25.37 -14.25
CA GLN A 157 2.59 -26.45 -13.41
C GLN A 157 1.65 -26.85 -12.27
N ASP A 158 0.81 -25.93 -11.78
CA ASP A 158 -0.04 -26.19 -10.61
C ASP A 158 -1.47 -25.66 -10.80
N SER A 159 -2.37 -26.55 -11.17
CA SER A 159 -3.79 -26.23 -11.37
C SER A 159 -4.57 -25.86 -10.09
N LYS A 160 -3.93 -25.98 -8.90
CA LYS A 160 -4.51 -25.52 -7.63
C LYS A 160 -4.33 -24.03 -7.42
N ILE A 161 -3.50 -23.35 -8.20
CA ILE A 161 -3.42 -21.88 -8.22
C ILE A 161 -4.71 -21.35 -8.83
N LYS A 162 -5.50 -20.62 -8.04
CA LYS A 162 -6.79 -20.06 -8.45
C LYS A 162 -6.78 -18.55 -8.55
N ALA A 163 -5.79 -17.91 -7.97
CA ALA A 163 -5.59 -16.47 -8.07
C ALA A 163 -4.11 -16.12 -8.18
N VAL A 164 -3.85 -15.00 -8.85
CA VAL A 164 -2.56 -14.31 -8.87
C VAL A 164 -2.76 -12.95 -8.19
N LEU A 165 -1.85 -12.57 -7.30
CA LEU A 165 -1.84 -11.25 -6.70
C LEU A 165 -0.58 -10.51 -7.15
N LEU A 166 -0.75 -9.26 -7.57
CA LEU A 166 0.34 -8.32 -7.86
C LEU A 166 0.29 -7.14 -6.90
N THR A 167 1.42 -6.47 -6.71
CA THR A 167 1.48 -5.11 -6.14
C THR A 167 1.85 -4.15 -7.27
N SER A 168 0.88 -3.40 -7.79
CA SER A 168 1.09 -2.52 -8.94
C SER A 168 0.30 -1.20 -8.78
N PRO A 169 0.99 -0.05 -8.82
CA PRO A 169 2.44 0.07 -8.85
C PRO A 169 3.11 -0.41 -7.56
N ASN A 170 4.39 -0.77 -7.63
CA ASN A 170 5.15 -1.03 -6.42
C ASN A 170 5.44 0.31 -5.68
N TYR A 171 6.13 0.25 -4.52
CA TYR A 171 6.43 1.43 -3.71
C TYR A 171 7.18 2.53 -4.47
N TYR A 172 8.01 2.15 -5.44
CA TYR A 172 8.83 3.07 -6.24
C TYR A 172 8.12 3.59 -7.49
N GLY A 173 6.87 3.19 -7.69
CA GLY A 173 6.03 3.66 -8.80
C GLY A 173 6.10 2.79 -10.06
N VAL A 174 6.81 1.66 -10.04
CA VAL A 174 6.91 0.78 -11.20
C VAL A 174 5.65 -0.06 -11.32
N ALA A 175 4.89 0.12 -12.41
CA ALA A 175 3.69 -0.66 -12.71
C ALA A 175 4.06 -1.99 -13.37
N ALA A 176 3.32 -3.06 -13.04
CA ALA A 176 3.42 -4.34 -13.74
C ALA A 176 2.76 -4.26 -15.12
N ASP A 177 3.06 -5.22 -16.01
CA ASP A 177 2.31 -5.44 -17.26
C ASP A 177 0.99 -6.17 -16.93
N VAL A 178 0.09 -5.41 -16.26
CA VAL A 178 -1.17 -5.95 -15.72
C VAL A 178 -2.04 -6.53 -16.82
N GLN A 179 -2.09 -5.89 -18.00
CA GLN A 179 -2.91 -6.37 -19.13
C GLN A 179 -2.49 -7.77 -19.59
N THR A 180 -1.22 -7.95 -19.91
CA THR A 180 -0.73 -9.24 -20.37
C THR A 180 -0.83 -10.32 -19.29
N ILE A 181 -0.64 -9.93 -18.01
CA ILE A 181 -0.81 -10.84 -16.88
C ILE A 181 -2.28 -11.21 -16.69
N ALA A 182 -3.23 -10.28 -16.86
CA ALA A 182 -4.66 -10.58 -16.79
C ALA A 182 -5.07 -11.61 -17.87
N ASP A 183 -4.66 -11.38 -19.10
CA ASP A 183 -4.93 -12.31 -20.20
C ASP A 183 -4.37 -13.70 -19.92
N CYS A 184 -3.15 -13.79 -19.39
CA CYS A 184 -2.53 -15.05 -18.99
C CYS A 184 -3.32 -15.74 -17.86
N CYS A 185 -3.68 -15.01 -16.80
CA CYS A 185 -4.48 -15.55 -15.68
C CYS A 185 -5.82 -16.11 -16.17
N HIS A 186 -6.52 -15.34 -16.99
CA HIS A 186 -7.84 -15.73 -17.50
C HIS A 186 -7.77 -16.95 -18.43
N ALA A 187 -6.71 -17.08 -19.24
CA ALA A 187 -6.47 -18.26 -20.05
C ALA A 187 -6.27 -19.54 -19.22
N HIS A 188 -5.78 -19.40 -17.98
CA HIS A 188 -5.58 -20.50 -17.04
C HIS A 188 -6.73 -20.67 -16.02
N ASN A 189 -7.86 -19.94 -16.19
CA ASN A 189 -8.99 -19.92 -15.24
C ASN A 189 -8.58 -19.50 -13.81
N ALA A 190 -7.61 -18.62 -13.70
CA ALA A 190 -7.22 -17.94 -12.47
C ALA A 190 -7.71 -16.49 -12.48
N VAL A 191 -8.02 -15.91 -11.32
CA VAL A 191 -8.36 -14.50 -11.20
C VAL A 191 -7.11 -13.66 -10.96
N LEU A 192 -7.10 -12.42 -11.45
CA LEU A 192 -6.05 -11.45 -11.18
C LEU A 192 -6.50 -10.44 -10.12
N LEU A 193 -5.79 -10.41 -9.02
CA LEU A 193 -5.98 -9.50 -7.90
C LEU A 193 -4.81 -8.52 -7.84
N VAL A 194 -5.10 -7.22 -7.62
CA VAL A 194 -4.04 -6.21 -7.59
C VAL A 194 -4.09 -5.41 -6.28
N ASP A 195 -3.01 -5.46 -5.52
CA ASP A 195 -2.73 -4.47 -4.49
C ASP A 195 -2.29 -3.18 -5.18
N GLU A 196 -3.27 -2.31 -5.45
CA GLU A 196 -3.10 -1.00 -6.08
C GLU A 196 -3.11 0.12 -5.01
N ALA A 197 -2.59 -0.17 -3.82
CA ALA A 197 -2.59 0.79 -2.71
C ALA A 197 -1.91 2.13 -3.06
N HIS A 198 -0.95 2.13 -3.96
CA HIS A 198 -0.23 3.32 -4.43
C HIS A 198 -0.76 3.88 -5.76
N GLY A 199 -1.87 3.38 -6.28
CA GLY A 199 -2.38 3.71 -7.60
C GLY A 199 -3.82 4.25 -7.70
N PRO A 200 -4.49 4.78 -6.65
CA PRO A 200 -5.89 5.22 -6.76
C PRO A 200 -6.10 6.41 -7.71
N HIS A 201 -5.04 7.01 -8.23
CA HIS A 201 -5.05 8.15 -9.16
C HIS A 201 -4.75 7.76 -10.61
N LEU A 202 -4.33 6.52 -10.87
CA LEU A 202 -3.77 6.13 -12.18
C LEU A 202 -4.80 6.21 -13.31
N GLY A 203 -6.02 5.78 -13.08
CA GLY A 203 -7.06 5.69 -14.12
C GLY A 203 -7.57 7.03 -14.69
N PHE A 204 -7.08 8.18 -14.20
CA PHE A 204 -7.62 9.50 -14.54
C PHE A 204 -6.76 10.30 -15.51
N SER A 205 -5.63 9.79 -15.97
CA SER A 205 -4.74 10.49 -16.91
C SER A 205 -3.84 9.55 -17.69
N GLU A 206 -3.68 9.83 -18.98
CA GLU A 206 -2.72 9.14 -19.88
C GLU A 206 -1.25 9.50 -19.58
N LEU A 207 -1.00 10.48 -18.69
CA LEU A 207 0.34 10.84 -18.24
C LEU A 207 0.90 9.83 -17.21
N LEU A 208 0.07 8.93 -16.72
CA LEU A 208 0.37 7.92 -15.71
C LEU A 208 0.13 6.51 -16.27
N PRO A 209 0.68 5.47 -15.66
CA PRO A 209 0.32 4.10 -16.01
C PRO A 209 -1.20 3.87 -15.92
N PRO A 210 -1.79 2.98 -16.72
CA PRO A 210 -3.19 2.63 -16.61
C PRO A 210 -3.49 1.97 -15.26
N SER A 211 -4.72 2.11 -14.77
CA SER A 211 -5.16 1.44 -13.56
C SER A 211 -5.28 -0.08 -13.77
N ALA A 212 -5.24 -0.84 -12.68
CA ALA A 212 -5.39 -2.29 -12.73
C ALA A 212 -6.72 -2.71 -13.38
N LEU A 213 -7.82 -2.00 -13.10
CA LEU A 213 -9.13 -2.28 -13.69
C LEU A 213 -9.14 -2.04 -15.21
N GLN A 214 -8.54 -0.95 -15.69
CA GLN A 214 -8.42 -0.68 -17.13
C GLN A 214 -7.61 -1.76 -17.85
N CYS A 215 -6.73 -2.44 -17.13
CA CYS A 215 -5.90 -3.54 -17.62
C CYS A 215 -6.52 -4.93 -17.39
N GLY A 216 -7.79 -5.02 -16.99
CA GLY A 216 -8.51 -6.29 -16.89
C GLY A 216 -8.30 -7.07 -15.58
N ALA A 217 -7.77 -6.47 -14.53
CA ALA A 217 -7.75 -7.10 -13.20
C ALA A 217 -9.19 -7.35 -12.70
N ASP A 218 -9.43 -8.49 -12.04
CA ASP A 218 -10.75 -8.84 -11.52
C ASP A 218 -11.11 -8.10 -10.23
N ALA A 219 -10.10 -7.70 -9.45
CA ALA A 219 -10.26 -6.79 -8.31
C ALA A 219 -8.98 -6.03 -8.01
N CYS A 220 -9.14 -4.84 -7.45
CA CYS A 220 -8.01 -4.10 -6.88
C CYS A 220 -8.35 -3.44 -5.54
N ALA A 221 -7.34 -3.35 -4.66
CA ALA A 221 -7.42 -2.68 -3.37
C ALA A 221 -6.62 -1.38 -3.41
N GLN A 222 -7.32 -0.23 -3.22
CA GLN A 222 -6.75 1.11 -3.40
C GLN A 222 -6.70 1.86 -2.07
N SER A 223 -5.52 2.36 -1.65
CA SER A 223 -5.41 3.27 -0.51
C SER A 223 -5.74 4.70 -0.94
N THR A 224 -7.00 5.07 -0.89
CA THR A 224 -7.45 6.40 -1.28
C THR A 224 -6.70 7.49 -0.54
N HIS A 225 -6.45 7.29 0.77
CA HIS A 225 -5.75 8.23 1.64
C HIS A 225 -4.27 8.47 1.32
N LYS A 226 -3.61 7.60 0.55
CA LYS A 226 -2.17 7.78 0.26
C LYS A 226 -1.93 8.84 -0.80
N ILE A 227 -2.83 8.95 -1.77
CA ILE A 227 -2.61 9.78 -2.97
C ILE A 227 -3.72 10.82 -3.14
N LEU A 228 -4.93 10.51 -2.72
CA LEU A 228 -6.11 11.38 -2.88
C LEU A 228 -6.52 11.98 -1.54
N GLY A 229 -7.45 12.94 -1.57
CA GLY A 229 -7.87 13.76 -0.43
C GLY A 229 -8.74 13.05 0.61
N ALA A 230 -8.50 11.77 0.91
CA ALA A 230 -9.19 11.06 1.96
C ALA A 230 -8.39 11.03 3.27
N MET A 231 -9.07 10.87 4.39
CA MET A 231 -8.42 10.72 5.71
C MET A 231 -7.65 9.40 5.78
N THR A 232 -6.56 9.37 6.56
CA THR A 232 -5.77 8.16 6.82
C THR A 232 -6.71 7.00 7.22
N GLN A 233 -6.40 5.78 6.75
CA GLN A 233 -7.20 4.56 6.95
C GLN A 233 -8.26 4.33 5.85
N CYS A 234 -8.62 5.34 5.07
CA CYS A 234 -9.61 5.24 3.99
C CYS A 234 -9.07 4.48 2.79
N SER A 235 -9.80 3.45 2.36
CA SER A 235 -9.46 2.58 1.25
C SER A 235 -10.71 2.12 0.51
N MET A 236 -10.55 1.64 -0.72
CA MET A 236 -11.62 1.06 -1.52
C MET A 236 -11.19 -0.31 -2.06
N LEU A 237 -12.11 -1.27 -2.06
CA LEU A 237 -12.02 -2.50 -2.81
C LEU A 237 -12.90 -2.35 -4.04
N GLN A 238 -12.28 -2.39 -5.21
CA GLN A 238 -12.96 -2.38 -6.51
C GLN A 238 -13.04 -3.80 -7.05
N VAL A 239 -14.19 -4.20 -7.55
CA VAL A 239 -14.41 -5.53 -8.14
C VAL A 239 -15.06 -5.37 -9.50
N GLN A 240 -14.58 -6.15 -10.49
CA GLN A 240 -15.16 -6.16 -11.83
C GLN A 240 -15.18 -7.57 -12.43
N GLY A 241 -16.08 -7.75 -13.40
CA GLY A 241 -16.24 -8.98 -14.15
C GLY A 241 -16.98 -10.09 -13.37
N ALA A 242 -17.25 -11.17 -14.08
CA ALA A 242 -18.09 -12.27 -13.56
C ALA A 242 -17.27 -13.37 -12.86
N ARG A 243 -15.95 -13.18 -12.65
CA ARG A 243 -15.09 -14.20 -12.03
C ARG A 243 -15.11 -14.19 -10.52
N LEU A 244 -15.55 -13.09 -9.91
CA LEU A 244 -15.71 -12.93 -8.49
C LEU A 244 -17.19 -12.80 -8.12
N ASP A 245 -17.58 -13.43 -7.03
CA ASP A 245 -18.94 -13.34 -6.50
C ASP A 245 -19.08 -12.05 -5.68
N LEU A 246 -19.86 -11.09 -6.20
CA LEU A 246 -20.11 -9.81 -5.54
C LEU A 246 -20.83 -9.93 -4.21
N GLN A 247 -21.72 -10.92 -4.07
CA GLN A 247 -22.40 -11.16 -2.79
C GLN A 247 -21.39 -11.66 -1.75
N ARG A 248 -20.52 -12.60 -2.13
CA ARG A 248 -19.45 -13.05 -1.25
C ARG A 248 -18.51 -11.90 -0.87
N ALA A 249 -18.21 -10.98 -1.79
CA ALA A 249 -17.42 -9.79 -1.50
C ALA A 249 -18.10 -8.91 -0.43
N ALA A 250 -19.40 -8.67 -0.57
CA ALA A 250 -20.20 -7.92 0.40
C ALA A 250 -20.22 -8.61 1.78
N ASP A 251 -20.46 -9.92 1.82
CA ASP A 251 -20.48 -10.70 3.05
C ASP A 251 -19.13 -10.66 3.78
N VAL A 252 -18.03 -10.81 3.03
CA VAL A 252 -16.67 -10.75 3.58
C VAL A 252 -16.33 -9.34 4.07
N MET A 253 -16.70 -8.30 3.33
CA MET A 253 -16.52 -6.93 3.75
C MET A 253 -17.29 -6.64 5.04
N SER A 254 -18.53 -7.12 5.16
CA SER A 254 -19.33 -7.00 6.39
C SER A 254 -18.66 -7.70 7.58
N ILE A 255 -18.13 -8.92 7.40
CA ILE A 255 -17.41 -9.67 8.47
C ILE A 255 -16.15 -8.91 8.93
N LEU A 256 -15.43 -8.29 8.02
CA LEU A 256 -14.16 -7.60 8.32
C LEU A 256 -14.34 -6.15 8.77
N THR A 257 -15.53 -5.59 8.65
CA THR A 257 -15.84 -4.22 9.06
C THR A 257 -16.30 -4.20 10.53
N THR A 258 -15.85 -3.19 11.27
CA THR A 258 -16.37 -2.94 12.64
C THR A 258 -17.85 -2.59 12.60
N THR A 259 -18.62 -3.03 13.61
CA THR A 259 -20.03 -2.64 13.79
C THR A 259 -20.20 -1.17 14.23
N SER A 260 -19.11 -0.43 14.38
CA SER A 260 -19.12 1.00 14.69
C SER A 260 -18.19 1.76 13.75
N PRO A 261 -18.50 1.80 12.42
CA PRO A 261 -17.64 2.46 11.43
C PRO A 261 -17.61 3.97 11.69
N ASN A 262 -16.47 4.59 11.41
CA ASN A 262 -16.32 6.02 11.57
C ASN A 262 -16.88 6.75 10.34
N TYR A 263 -17.94 7.53 10.53
CA TYR A 263 -18.62 8.26 9.45
C TYR A 263 -17.76 9.37 8.84
N LEU A 264 -16.84 9.98 9.60
CA LEU A 264 -15.91 10.96 9.03
C LEU A 264 -14.97 10.33 8.01
N LEU A 265 -14.54 9.09 8.25
CA LEU A 265 -13.74 8.35 7.27
C LEU A 265 -14.54 8.06 6.01
N MET A 266 -15.78 7.58 6.15
CA MET A 266 -16.66 7.30 5.00
C MET A 266 -17.00 8.60 4.22
N ALA A 267 -17.28 9.69 4.92
CA ALA A 267 -17.51 11.00 4.32
C ALA A 267 -16.28 11.49 3.53
N SER A 268 -15.06 11.22 4.05
CA SER A 268 -13.83 11.59 3.33
C SER A 268 -13.61 10.75 2.08
N LEU A 269 -14.06 9.47 2.04
CA LEU A 269 -14.06 8.65 0.83
C LEU A 269 -15.03 9.21 -0.21
N ASP A 270 -16.24 9.59 0.19
CA ASP A 270 -17.24 10.21 -0.70
C ASP A 270 -16.71 11.53 -1.30
N ALA A 271 -16.09 12.38 -0.46
CA ALA A 271 -15.47 13.62 -0.92
C ALA A 271 -14.32 13.39 -1.91
N ALA A 272 -13.42 12.46 -1.60
CA ALA A 272 -12.28 12.15 -2.46
C ALA A 272 -12.74 11.57 -3.81
N ARG A 273 -13.78 10.70 -3.82
CA ARG A 273 -14.41 10.20 -5.03
C ARG A 273 -15.01 11.35 -5.85
N ALA A 274 -15.78 12.23 -5.23
CA ALA A 274 -16.38 13.37 -5.91
C ALA A 274 -15.32 14.30 -6.51
N GLN A 275 -14.25 14.55 -5.77
CA GLN A 275 -13.13 15.38 -6.23
C GLN A 275 -12.43 14.77 -7.45
N VAL A 276 -12.13 13.49 -7.43
CA VAL A 276 -11.46 12.81 -8.54
C VAL A 276 -12.37 12.66 -9.76
N GLN A 277 -13.65 12.45 -9.55
CA GLN A 277 -14.64 12.44 -10.63
C GLN A 277 -14.71 13.81 -11.37
N ALA A 278 -14.58 14.90 -10.61
CA ALA A 278 -14.65 16.25 -11.18
C ALA A 278 -13.35 16.71 -11.84
N TYR A 279 -12.21 16.37 -11.22
CA TYR A 279 -10.95 17.03 -11.47
C TYR A 279 -9.78 16.04 -11.62
N GLY A 280 -10.02 14.72 -11.73
CA GLY A 280 -8.98 13.70 -11.71
C GLY A 280 -7.87 13.94 -12.72
N GLY A 281 -8.21 14.32 -13.96
CA GLY A 281 -7.22 14.65 -14.99
C GLY A 281 -6.38 15.90 -14.65
N GLU A 282 -7.03 16.95 -14.10
CA GLU A 282 -6.35 18.18 -13.68
C GLU A 282 -5.41 17.89 -12.48
N MET A 283 -5.88 17.09 -11.53
CA MET A 283 -5.11 16.67 -10.35
C MET A 283 -3.88 15.83 -10.74
N ALA A 284 -4.05 14.88 -11.65
CA ALA A 284 -2.95 14.06 -12.17
C ALA A 284 -1.90 14.92 -12.89
N ALA A 285 -2.34 15.82 -13.77
CA ALA A 285 -1.43 16.74 -14.48
C ALA A 285 -0.66 17.64 -13.51
N ALA A 286 -1.34 18.16 -12.47
CA ALA A 286 -0.71 18.98 -11.43
C ALA A 286 0.35 18.20 -10.64
N ALA A 287 0.05 16.95 -10.23
CA ALA A 287 1.00 16.08 -9.53
C ALA A 287 2.24 15.77 -10.39
N VAL A 288 2.03 15.42 -11.67
CA VAL A 288 3.14 15.16 -12.61
C VAL A 288 4.02 16.38 -12.80
N GLN A 289 3.45 17.59 -12.93
CA GLN A 289 4.20 18.83 -13.05
C GLN A 289 5.00 19.16 -11.78
N ALA A 290 4.40 18.97 -10.59
CA ALA A 290 5.08 19.16 -9.33
C ALA A 290 6.24 18.15 -9.16
N ALA A 291 6.00 16.87 -9.48
CA ALA A 291 7.05 15.86 -9.45
C ALA A 291 8.19 16.15 -10.43
N ALA A 292 7.88 16.68 -11.62
CA ALA A 292 8.90 17.07 -12.60
C ALA A 292 9.86 18.16 -12.08
N LYS A 293 9.36 19.12 -11.28
CA LYS A 293 10.23 20.12 -10.63
C LYS A 293 11.25 19.45 -9.70
N LEU A 294 10.80 18.51 -8.83
CA LEU A 294 11.67 17.79 -7.90
C LEU A 294 12.67 16.89 -8.64
N ARG A 295 12.22 16.16 -9.67
CA ARG A 295 13.08 15.34 -10.53
C ARG A 295 14.19 16.18 -11.15
N SER A 296 13.81 17.31 -11.77
CA SER A 296 14.78 18.24 -12.40
C SER A 296 15.75 18.80 -11.38
N LEU A 297 15.28 19.17 -10.18
CA LEU A 297 16.14 19.64 -9.10
C LEU A 297 17.19 18.58 -8.75
N CYS A 298 16.79 17.34 -8.46
CA CYS A 298 17.71 16.27 -8.09
C CYS A 298 18.66 15.88 -9.24
N ALA A 299 18.18 15.84 -10.46
CA ALA A 299 18.97 15.49 -11.65
C ALA A 299 20.05 16.53 -11.99
N ALA A 300 19.91 17.78 -11.52
CA ALA A 300 20.92 18.80 -11.69
C ALA A 300 22.21 18.54 -10.90
N TYR A 301 22.16 17.65 -9.90
CA TYR A 301 23.30 17.31 -9.06
C TYR A 301 24.06 16.09 -9.60
N SER A 302 25.27 16.32 -10.12
CA SER A 302 26.13 15.25 -10.65
C SER A 302 26.41 14.16 -9.63
N GLY A 303 26.09 12.93 -9.98
CA GLY A 303 26.26 11.73 -9.15
C GLY A 303 25.00 11.31 -8.38
N LEU A 304 23.96 12.14 -8.31
CA LEU A 304 22.63 11.64 -7.94
C LEU A 304 21.98 10.94 -9.13
N ARG A 305 21.25 9.89 -8.84
CA ARG A 305 20.49 9.16 -9.83
C ARG A 305 19.01 9.19 -9.47
N VAL A 306 18.21 9.83 -10.31
CA VAL A 306 16.75 9.83 -10.22
C VAL A 306 16.23 8.67 -11.07
N MET A 307 15.33 7.85 -10.51
CA MET A 307 14.74 6.74 -11.27
C MET A 307 13.84 7.25 -12.39
N GLU A 308 14.11 6.81 -13.60
CA GLU A 308 13.37 7.18 -14.81
C GLU A 308 12.74 5.93 -15.46
N ALA A 309 11.85 6.14 -16.44
CA ALA A 309 11.19 5.04 -17.15
C ALA A 309 12.19 4.06 -17.80
N ALA A 310 13.35 4.55 -18.24
CA ALA A 310 14.42 3.71 -18.80
C ALA A 310 15.01 2.71 -17.80
N ASP A 311 14.90 2.98 -16.49
CA ASP A 311 15.40 2.12 -15.42
C ASP A 311 14.42 0.99 -15.08
N CYS A 312 13.20 1.02 -15.64
CA CYS A 312 12.11 0.11 -15.30
C CYS A 312 12.04 -1.16 -16.17
N GLY A 313 13.06 -1.44 -16.99
CA GLY A 313 13.09 -2.68 -17.80
C GLY A 313 11.97 -2.81 -18.82
N GLY A 314 11.46 -1.69 -19.35
CA GLY A 314 10.33 -1.65 -20.30
C GLY A 314 8.94 -1.52 -19.63
N LEU A 315 8.88 -1.56 -18.32
CA LEU A 315 7.64 -1.31 -17.56
C LEU A 315 7.39 0.20 -17.42
N GLN A 316 6.15 0.56 -17.12
CA GLN A 316 5.75 1.95 -16.96
C GLN A 316 6.07 2.45 -15.53
N LEU A 317 6.33 3.75 -15.41
CA LEU A 317 6.65 4.41 -14.16
C LEU A 317 5.58 5.47 -13.83
N ASP A 318 5.01 5.40 -12.63
CA ASP A 318 4.30 6.51 -12.01
C ASP A 318 5.32 7.60 -11.63
N THR A 319 5.40 8.63 -12.45
CA THR A 319 6.39 9.71 -12.29
C THR A 319 6.15 10.61 -11.07
N THR A 320 5.01 10.49 -10.40
CA THR A 320 4.71 11.18 -9.14
C THR A 320 5.48 10.60 -7.95
N LYS A 321 6.00 9.37 -8.11
CA LYS A 321 6.97 8.76 -7.20
C LYS A 321 8.38 9.18 -7.63
N VAL A 322 9.08 9.96 -6.80
CA VAL A 322 10.42 10.44 -7.12
C VAL A 322 11.45 9.70 -6.28
N THR A 323 12.06 8.66 -6.85
CA THR A 323 13.10 7.87 -6.19
C THR A 323 14.47 8.42 -6.57
N VAL A 324 15.28 8.75 -5.56
CA VAL A 324 16.63 9.31 -5.74
C VAL A 324 17.64 8.43 -5.01
N ASN A 325 18.67 7.96 -5.74
CA ASN A 325 19.76 7.15 -5.18
C ASN A 325 20.96 8.03 -4.80
N PHE A 326 21.46 7.84 -3.57
CA PHE A 326 22.55 8.61 -2.99
C PHE A 326 23.84 7.82 -2.82
N ALA A 327 23.91 6.56 -3.23
CA ALA A 327 25.08 5.70 -3.03
C ALA A 327 26.36 6.27 -3.63
N ALA A 328 26.29 6.93 -4.79
CA ALA A 328 27.45 7.55 -5.43
C ALA A 328 28.04 8.74 -4.64
N TRP A 329 27.28 9.31 -3.71
CA TRP A 329 27.75 10.34 -2.78
C TRP A 329 28.25 9.79 -1.45
N GLY A 330 28.16 8.46 -1.24
CA GLY A 330 28.59 7.77 -0.03
C GLY A 330 27.64 7.92 1.15
N TYR A 331 26.35 8.16 0.88
CA TYR A 331 25.30 8.26 1.90
C TYR A 331 24.29 7.12 1.74
N THR A 332 23.84 6.59 2.87
CA THR A 332 22.67 5.69 2.90
C THR A 332 21.38 6.51 2.78
N GLY A 333 20.29 5.87 2.31
CA GLY A 333 18.98 6.53 2.30
C GLY A 333 18.52 6.95 3.70
N VAL A 334 18.86 6.16 4.73
CA VAL A 334 18.54 6.48 6.14
C VAL A 334 19.22 7.78 6.56
N GLU A 335 20.53 7.93 6.34
CA GLU A 335 21.27 9.17 6.67
C GLU A 335 20.67 10.38 5.94
N VAL A 336 20.32 10.22 4.66
CA VAL A 336 19.74 11.31 3.85
C VAL A 336 18.35 11.69 4.37
N GLY A 337 17.53 10.70 4.75
CA GLY A 337 16.21 10.94 5.34
C GLY A 337 16.29 11.74 6.64
N GLU A 338 17.30 11.50 7.48
CA GLU A 338 17.57 12.28 8.70
C GLU A 338 17.97 13.73 8.35
N LEU A 339 18.86 13.93 7.38
CA LEU A 339 19.26 15.27 6.94
C LEU A 339 18.07 16.07 6.40
N PHE A 340 17.19 15.45 5.62
CA PHE A 340 15.95 16.10 5.18
C PHE A 340 15.02 16.40 6.35
N ARG A 341 14.91 15.49 7.32
CA ARG A 341 14.09 15.70 8.52
C ARG A 341 14.57 16.89 9.35
N GLU A 342 15.90 17.04 9.51
CA GLU A 342 16.51 18.21 10.16
C GLU A 342 16.19 19.52 9.42
N ALA A 343 16.13 19.46 8.09
CA ALA A 343 15.71 20.57 7.23
C ALA A 343 14.18 20.78 7.17
N ARG A 344 13.40 20.06 8.01
CA ARG A 344 11.93 20.10 8.05
C ARG A 344 11.27 19.64 6.73
N VAL A 345 11.87 18.65 6.07
CA VAL A 345 11.30 17.93 4.94
C VAL A 345 11.11 16.49 5.38
N ALA A 346 9.87 16.01 5.38
CA ALA A 346 9.54 14.61 5.60
C ALA A 346 9.47 13.89 4.25
N VAL A 347 10.16 12.77 4.12
CA VAL A 347 10.13 11.93 2.92
C VAL A 347 9.18 10.75 3.13
N GLU A 348 8.69 10.14 2.06
CA GLU A 348 7.78 9.01 2.16
C GLU A 348 8.48 7.75 2.67
N LEU A 349 9.65 7.45 2.10
CA LEU A 349 10.36 6.22 2.39
C LEU A 349 11.86 6.43 2.22
N VAL A 350 12.64 5.72 3.03
CA VAL A 350 14.08 5.54 2.84
C VAL A 350 14.39 4.05 2.82
N ASP A 351 15.34 3.64 1.99
CA ASP A 351 15.92 2.30 2.04
C ASP A 351 17.44 2.39 2.21
N ALA A 352 18.18 1.33 1.91
CA ALA A 352 19.63 1.30 2.06
C ALA A 352 20.33 2.39 1.26
N TYR A 353 19.81 2.78 0.09
CA TYR A 353 20.51 3.65 -0.87
C TYR A 353 19.63 4.78 -1.40
N ASN A 354 18.31 4.66 -1.25
CA ASN A 354 17.34 5.54 -1.90
C ASN A 354 16.52 6.32 -0.89
N VAL A 355 16.06 7.48 -1.36
CA VAL A 355 14.98 8.26 -0.76
C VAL A 355 13.85 8.33 -1.77
N LEU A 356 12.63 8.03 -1.33
CA LEU A 356 11.42 8.19 -2.11
C LEU A 356 10.63 9.39 -1.62
N PHE A 357 10.28 10.26 -2.54
CA PHE A 357 9.33 11.35 -2.33
C PHE A 357 8.01 10.98 -3.01
N LEU A 358 6.93 11.21 -2.31
CA LEU A 358 5.57 11.07 -2.81
C LEU A 358 5.03 12.46 -3.11
N VAL A 359 4.77 12.74 -4.39
CA VAL A 359 4.25 14.03 -4.84
C VAL A 359 2.80 13.86 -5.30
N THR A 360 1.92 14.73 -4.84
CA THR A 360 0.50 14.70 -5.17
C THR A 360 0.04 16.03 -5.77
N TYR A 361 -1.21 16.11 -6.17
CA TYR A 361 -1.81 17.37 -6.62
C TYR A 361 -1.85 18.46 -5.53
N ALA A 362 -1.73 18.06 -4.26
CA ALA A 362 -1.72 18.99 -3.13
C ALA A 362 -0.38 19.76 -3.00
N ASP A 363 0.65 19.33 -3.73
CA ASP A 363 1.99 19.94 -3.70
C ASP A 363 2.15 21.10 -4.71
N VAL A 364 1.05 21.58 -5.29
CA VAL A 364 1.08 22.75 -6.19
C VAL A 364 0.82 24.03 -5.39
N THR A 365 1.78 24.37 -4.52
CA THR A 365 1.67 25.51 -3.59
C THR A 365 3.00 26.26 -3.45
N THR A 366 2.98 27.46 -2.86
CA THR A 366 4.20 28.20 -2.50
C THR A 366 5.03 27.46 -1.44
N ASP A 367 4.36 26.72 -0.53
CA ASP A 367 5.03 25.91 0.50
C ASP A 367 5.86 24.79 -0.14
N TYR A 368 5.42 24.24 -1.29
CA TYR A 368 6.20 23.25 -2.04
C TYR A 368 7.46 23.84 -2.63
N ASP A 369 7.41 25.04 -3.20
CA ASP A 369 8.59 25.73 -3.72
C ASP A 369 9.59 26.03 -2.59
N GLU A 370 9.13 26.35 -1.38
CA GLU A 370 9.96 26.46 -0.19
C GLU A 370 10.58 25.11 0.22
N ALA A 371 9.80 24.02 0.15
CA ALA A 371 10.31 22.67 0.42
C ALA A 371 11.42 22.28 -0.58
N LEU A 372 11.24 22.59 -1.87
CA LEU A 372 12.27 22.37 -2.88
C LEU A 372 13.54 23.17 -2.58
N ALA A 373 13.42 24.40 -2.11
CA ALA A 373 14.57 25.22 -1.71
C ALA A 373 15.32 24.60 -0.51
N ARG A 374 14.59 24.02 0.47
CA ARG A 374 15.20 23.30 1.60
C ARG A 374 15.91 22.03 1.13
N ILE A 375 15.31 21.27 0.21
CA ILE A 375 15.94 20.10 -0.41
C ILE A 375 17.22 20.51 -1.11
N ALA A 376 17.20 21.58 -1.94
CA ALA A 376 18.39 22.08 -2.61
C ALA A 376 19.51 22.42 -1.63
N ALA A 377 19.21 23.13 -0.53
CA ALA A 377 20.21 23.50 0.49
C ALA A 377 20.85 22.27 1.16
N VAL A 378 20.07 21.20 1.40
CA VAL A 378 20.60 19.93 1.91
C VAL A 378 21.51 19.28 0.87
N LEU A 379 21.08 19.22 -0.40
CA LEU A 379 21.87 18.64 -1.49
C LEU A 379 23.17 19.40 -1.72
N ASP A 380 23.19 20.74 -1.65
CA ASP A 380 24.39 21.56 -1.74
C ASP A 380 25.40 21.22 -0.65
N LYS A 381 24.92 21.11 0.61
CA LYS A 381 25.74 20.72 1.77
C LYS A 381 26.33 19.33 1.58
N MET A 382 25.51 18.37 1.18
CA MET A 382 25.94 16.99 0.95
C MET A 382 26.93 16.89 -0.21
N GLN A 383 26.71 17.64 -1.30
CA GLN A 383 27.59 17.67 -2.44
C GLN A 383 29.01 18.18 -2.06
N ALA A 384 29.07 19.16 -1.17
CA ALA A 384 30.34 19.67 -0.65
C ALA A 384 31.06 18.69 0.29
N GLN A 385 30.33 17.69 0.83
CA GLN A 385 30.82 16.73 1.82
C GLN A 385 30.75 15.28 1.31
N LYS A 386 30.84 15.07 -0.02
CA LYS A 386 30.80 13.71 -0.61
C LYS A 386 31.87 12.82 0.02
N ARG A 387 31.44 11.57 0.23
CA ARG A 387 32.26 10.47 0.75
C ARG A 387 32.62 9.51 -0.39
N ALA A 388 33.40 8.48 -0.09
CA ALA A 388 33.62 7.38 -1.02
C ALA A 388 32.27 6.72 -1.36
N PRO A 389 32.01 6.41 -2.65
CA PRO A 389 30.76 5.77 -3.05
C PRO A 389 30.49 4.47 -2.28
N LEU A 390 29.25 4.28 -1.88
CA LEU A 390 28.80 3.01 -1.34
C LEU A 390 28.74 1.98 -2.47
N GLN A 391 29.26 0.78 -2.20
CA GLN A 391 29.03 -0.32 -3.13
C GLN A 391 27.60 -0.84 -2.92
N LEU A 392 26.84 -0.86 -4.01
CA LEU A 392 25.55 -1.52 -4.03
C LEU A 392 25.83 -3.03 -3.93
N ALA A 393 25.75 -3.54 -2.71
CA ALA A 393 26.12 -4.93 -2.44
C ALA A 393 25.21 -5.89 -3.20
N ALA A 394 25.75 -6.98 -3.71
CA ALA A 394 24.96 -8.12 -4.19
C ALA A 394 24.02 -8.69 -3.10
N ALA A 395 24.29 -8.36 -1.83
CA ALA A 395 23.44 -8.62 -0.66
C ALA A 395 22.15 -7.76 -0.60
N ALA A 396 21.88 -6.89 -1.57
CA ALA A 396 20.62 -6.15 -1.63
C ALA A 396 19.44 -6.99 -2.12
N GLN A 397 19.71 -8.10 -2.81
CA GLN A 397 18.65 -9.04 -3.21
C GLN A 397 18.26 -9.91 -2.02
N VAL A 398 16.98 -9.90 -1.66
CA VAL A 398 16.44 -10.78 -0.61
C VAL A 398 16.70 -12.23 -1.01
N PRO A 399 17.38 -13.03 -0.16
CA PRO A 399 17.63 -14.44 -0.46
C PRO A 399 16.33 -15.21 -0.67
N GLN A 400 16.39 -16.24 -1.51
CA GLN A 400 15.26 -17.15 -1.67
C GLN A 400 15.02 -17.92 -0.38
N THR A 401 13.74 -18.02 0.00
CA THR A 401 13.29 -18.78 1.16
C THR A 401 12.51 -20.01 0.71
N GLN A 402 12.49 -21.02 1.55
CA GLN A 402 11.70 -22.22 1.34
C GLN A 402 10.59 -22.27 2.39
N ALA A 403 9.34 -22.12 1.97
CA ALA A 403 8.19 -22.38 2.81
C ALA A 403 8.03 -23.90 3.00
N VAL A 404 8.04 -24.36 4.25
CA VAL A 404 7.91 -25.78 4.62
C VAL A 404 6.60 -26.05 5.37
N LEU A 405 5.96 -25.01 5.89
CA LEU A 405 4.65 -25.10 6.53
C LEU A 405 3.76 -23.93 6.06
N PRO A 406 2.44 -24.17 5.89
CA PRO A 406 1.50 -23.09 5.64
C PRO A 406 1.49 -22.06 6.77
N LEU A 407 1.34 -20.77 6.42
CA LEU A 407 1.32 -19.65 7.38
C LEU A 407 0.30 -19.85 8.50
N ARG A 408 -0.90 -20.34 8.17
CA ARG A 408 -1.97 -20.60 9.14
C ARG A 408 -1.59 -21.68 10.16
N ASP A 409 -0.94 -22.74 9.72
CA ASP A 409 -0.50 -23.82 10.62
C ASP A 409 0.53 -23.31 11.62
N VAL A 410 1.48 -22.50 11.14
CA VAL A 410 2.51 -21.87 12.00
C VAL A 410 1.88 -20.88 12.97
N PHE A 411 0.84 -20.16 12.58
CA PHE A 411 0.18 -19.19 13.45
C PHE A 411 -0.31 -19.83 14.75
N TYR A 412 -0.86 -21.04 14.68
CA TYR A 412 -1.43 -21.77 15.84
C TYR A 412 -0.44 -22.64 16.59
N ARG A 413 0.77 -22.89 16.08
CA ARG A 413 1.79 -23.71 16.75
C ARG A 413 2.49 -22.97 17.88
N ALA A 414 2.95 -23.73 18.87
CA ALA A 414 3.81 -23.22 19.93
C ALA A 414 5.14 -22.74 19.33
N LYS A 415 5.68 -21.68 19.88
CA LYS A 415 6.92 -21.04 19.42
C LYS A 415 7.88 -20.87 20.59
N ARG A 416 9.18 -20.94 20.33
CA ARG A 416 10.22 -20.62 21.31
C ARG A 416 11.26 -19.69 20.71
N ALA A 417 11.78 -18.77 21.52
CA ALA A 417 12.89 -17.92 21.13
C ALA A 417 14.22 -18.69 21.20
N VAL A 418 15.07 -18.47 20.21
CA VAL A 418 16.44 -18.98 20.18
C VAL A 418 17.38 -17.86 19.71
N PRO A 419 18.69 -17.90 20.08
CA PRO A 419 19.66 -17.02 19.47
C PRO A 419 19.63 -17.12 17.94
N LEU A 420 19.71 -15.98 17.23
CA LEU A 420 19.57 -15.94 15.78
C LEU A 420 20.50 -16.94 15.06
N ALA A 421 21.77 -17.04 15.49
CA ALA A 421 22.73 -17.98 14.92
C ALA A 421 22.36 -19.46 15.12
N GLN A 422 21.51 -19.79 16.10
CA GLN A 422 21.06 -21.16 16.36
C GLN A 422 19.76 -21.50 15.63
N ALA A 423 19.20 -20.54 14.90
CA ALA A 423 17.96 -20.72 14.13
C ALA A 423 18.19 -21.36 12.76
N VAL A 424 19.43 -21.43 12.26
CA VAL A 424 19.76 -22.05 10.97
C VAL A 424 19.21 -23.49 10.93
N GLY A 425 18.52 -23.82 9.82
CA GLY A 425 17.87 -25.12 9.62
C GLY A 425 16.58 -25.31 10.43
N LYS A 426 16.09 -24.30 11.15
CA LYS A 426 14.82 -24.33 11.87
C LYS A 426 13.72 -23.59 11.10
N ILE A 427 12.46 -23.92 11.41
CA ILE A 427 11.28 -23.29 10.81
C ILE A 427 10.99 -22.01 11.58
N CYS A 428 10.97 -20.89 10.87
CA CYS A 428 10.65 -19.59 11.44
C CYS A 428 9.21 -19.54 11.97
N GLY A 429 9.03 -18.96 13.15
CA GLY A 429 7.74 -18.80 13.81
C GLY A 429 7.17 -17.37 13.75
N GLU A 430 7.92 -16.42 13.21
CA GLU A 430 7.52 -15.00 13.17
C GLU A 430 7.98 -14.33 11.88
N GLN A 431 7.35 -13.19 11.56
CA GLN A 431 7.76 -12.40 10.40
C GLN A 431 8.96 -11.52 10.76
N VAL A 432 9.92 -11.42 9.84
CA VAL A 432 11.01 -10.45 9.90
C VAL A 432 10.94 -9.55 8.67
N SER A 433 10.85 -8.26 8.89
CA SER A 433 10.84 -7.23 7.84
C SER A 433 11.77 -6.10 8.23
N PHE A 434 12.28 -5.38 7.24
CA PHE A 434 12.90 -4.07 7.44
C PHE A 434 11.92 -3.01 6.97
N TYR A 435 11.74 -1.96 7.76
CA TYR A 435 10.76 -0.93 7.46
C TYR A 435 11.42 0.46 7.41
N PRO A 436 11.08 1.25 6.41
CA PRO A 436 10.36 0.98 5.17
C PRO A 436 11.12 0.07 4.19
N PRO A 437 10.47 -0.60 3.23
CA PRO A 437 9.03 -0.56 2.90
C PRO A 437 8.17 -1.59 3.64
N GLY A 438 8.74 -2.39 4.56
CA GLY A 438 7.99 -3.41 5.30
C GLY A 438 7.75 -4.72 4.54
N ILE A 439 8.56 -4.97 3.52
CA ILE A 439 8.56 -6.24 2.79
C ILE A 439 9.13 -7.33 3.68
N PRO A 440 8.44 -8.48 3.84
CA PRO A 440 8.95 -9.57 4.64
C PRO A 440 10.21 -10.20 4.01
N VAL A 441 11.30 -10.25 4.76
CA VAL A 441 12.52 -10.99 4.41
C VAL A 441 12.37 -12.46 4.79
N LEU A 442 11.72 -12.72 5.91
CA LEU A 442 11.42 -14.05 6.40
C LEU A 442 9.98 -14.09 6.91
N LEU A 443 9.24 -15.11 6.49
CA LEU A 443 7.85 -15.35 6.89
C LEU A 443 7.75 -16.56 7.83
N PRO A 444 6.70 -16.61 8.67
CA PRO A 444 6.40 -17.81 9.44
C PRO A 444 6.23 -19.03 8.51
N GLY A 445 6.85 -20.14 8.86
CA GLY A 445 6.81 -21.37 8.06
C GLY A 445 7.95 -21.53 7.08
N GLU A 446 8.78 -20.53 6.91
CA GLU A 446 9.99 -20.62 6.08
C GLU A 446 11.18 -21.14 6.86
N LEU A 447 12.11 -21.78 6.14
CA LEU A 447 13.36 -22.28 6.69
C LEU A 447 14.34 -21.12 6.89
N VAL A 448 14.92 -21.01 8.08
CA VAL A 448 15.97 -20.03 8.34
C VAL A 448 17.28 -20.54 7.75
N THR A 449 17.92 -19.77 6.87
CA THR A 449 19.21 -20.11 6.25
C THR A 449 20.31 -19.15 6.71
N GLU A 450 21.56 -19.53 6.47
CA GLU A 450 22.73 -18.67 6.77
C GLU A 450 22.68 -17.38 5.94
N GLU A 451 22.25 -17.47 4.67
CA GLU A 451 22.12 -16.32 3.77
C GLU A 451 21.08 -15.31 4.27
N ILE A 452 19.94 -15.79 4.81
CA ILE A 452 18.93 -14.92 5.41
C ILE A 452 19.47 -14.21 6.64
N ILE A 453 20.22 -14.90 7.50
CA ILE A 453 20.83 -14.29 8.68
C ILE A 453 21.84 -13.21 8.27
N ALA A 454 22.72 -13.53 7.31
CA ALA A 454 23.71 -12.59 6.80
C ALA A 454 23.03 -11.36 6.17
N TYR A 455 21.96 -11.56 5.40
CA TYR A 455 21.16 -10.47 4.83
C TYR A 455 20.57 -9.58 5.94
N CYS A 456 19.93 -10.16 6.96
CA CYS A 456 19.37 -9.41 8.08
C CYS A 456 20.43 -8.60 8.83
N GLN A 457 21.62 -9.14 9.03
CA GLN A 457 22.74 -8.44 9.67
C GLN A 457 23.21 -7.26 8.82
N ALA A 458 23.39 -7.45 7.51
CA ALA A 458 23.78 -6.38 6.59
C ALA A 458 22.75 -5.23 6.55
N GLN A 459 21.45 -5.54 6.55
CA GLN A 459 20.42 -4.50 6.58
C GLN A 459 20.43 -3.69 7.89
N LYS A 460 20.73 -4.34 9.02
CA LYS A 460 20.90 -3.66 10.31
C LYS A 460 22.13 -2.75 10.34
N GLU A 461 23.24 -3.19 9.74
CA GLU A 461 24.45 -2.36 9.62
C GLU A 461 24.24 -1.10 8.79
N LEU A 462 23.31 -1.15 7.82
CA LEU A 462 22.84 0.01 7.05
C LEU A 462 21.88 0.92 7.82
N GLY A 463 21.53 0.57 9.07
CA GLY A 463 20.66 1.37 9.93
C GLY A 463 19.16 1.16 9.72
N LEU A 464 18.75 0.18 8.92
CA LEU A 464 17.32 -0.06 8.66
C LEU A 464 16.62 -0.64 9.90
N PRO A 465 15.47 -0.07 10.33
CA PRO A 465 14.72 -0.57 11.46
C PRO A 465 14.10 -1.94 11.20
N VAL A 466 14.22 -2.82 12.17
CA VAL A 466 13.59 -4.16 12.14
C VAL A 466 12.15 -4.07 12.61
N SER A 467 11.23 -4.72 11.89
CA SER A 467 9.81 -4.80 12.20
C SER A 467 9.29 -6.22 12.07
N GLY A 468 8.37 -6.59 12.94
CA GLY A 468 7.69 -7.88 12.92
C GLY A 468 8.14 -8.87 13.98
N PRO A 469 9.45 -9.11 14.23
CA PRO A 469 9.85 -10.06 15.26
C PRO A 469 9.63 -9.52 16.67
N ALA A 470 9.51 -10.42 17.63
CA ALA A 470 9.35 -10.06 19.05
C ALA A 470 10.61 -9.34 19.61
N ASP A 471 11.78 -9.68 19.09
CA ASP A 471 13.05 -9.02 19.40
C ASP A 471 13.50 -8.18 18.20
N SER A 472 13.25 -6.88 18.25
CA SER A 472 13.65 -5.93 17.21
C SER A 472 15.17 -5.78 17.09
N SER A 473 15.95 -6.24 18.07
CA SER A 473 17.40 -6.28 17.97
C SER A 473 17.91 -7.44 17.13
N LEU A 474 17.03 -8.43 16.81
CA LEU A 474 17.38 -9.67 16.11
C LEU A 474 18.55 -10.44 16.77
N GLN A 475 18.75 -10.29 18.07
CA GLN A 475 19.64 -11.21 18.80
C GLN A 475 19.00 -12.58 18.94
N THR A 476 17.68 -12.60 19.05
CA THR A 476 16.86 -13.81 19.08
C THR A 476 15.79 -13.78 18.01
N ILE A 477 15.32 -14.97 17.63
CA ILE A 477 14.20 -15.17 16.71
C ILE A 477 13.32 -16.30 17.24
N ARG A 478 12.01 -16.19 17.03
CA ARG A 478 11.08 -17.28 17.36
C ARG A 478 11.05 -18.32 16.26
N ILE A 479 11.23 -19.58 16.65
CA ILE A 479 11.08 -20.75 15.80
C ILE A 479 9.92 -21.60 16.29
N ILE A 480 9.43 -22.51 15.45
CA ILE A 480 8.45 -23.52 15.87
C ILE A 480 9.08 -24.37 16.97
N ALA A 481 8.36 -24.58 18.07
CA ALA A 481 8.76 -25.54 19.11
C ALA A 481 8.57 -26.96 18.58
N ASP A 482 9.53 -27.85 18.91
CA ASP A 482 9.51 -29.27 18.54
C ASP A 482 8.29 -29.99 19.11
#